data_b7f0f3749695bb05fcba21586c1c0106
#
_entry.id   b7f0f3749695bb05fcba21586c1c0106
#
_cell.length_a   1.000
_cell.length_b   1.000
_cell.length_c   1.000
_cell.angle_alpha   90.00
_cell.angle_beta   90.00
_cell.angle_gamma   90.00
#
_symmetry.space_group_name_H-M   'P 1'
#
loop_
_entity.id
_entity.type
_entity.pdbx_description
1 polymer ?
#
loop_
_entity_poly.entity_id
_entity_poly.type
_entity_poly.pdbx_seq_one_letter_code
_entity_poly.pdbx_strand_id
1 'polypeptide(L)'
;MDEDAGRGGSDAAAAGSGLGHTTDRGGAWLQPQTVQRYLGAGGWAPYRTSERPGALAGRGAWLAERLRRHRGNADVVRQDLLAEKGVAVSRRTLQRAVQPYRQALKAEALATTRFETPPGRQLQIDFGERLVEIGGAKVKAFVFVATLGHSRRLHVRAFRAERQEHWFAGLESTFTTFSGVPEEVLMDNPRALVVRHDAVSRSVQFNDKLIAFAKHWGFRPRACAPYRARTKGKTENGVGYVKKNAIAGHSFPSWEAFEAHLDRWEREVANVRIHGTTGEAPIIRFARDEIHRLKPLGGQPSFGSLRELTRVVGNDCAVEIDTNSYSVPWRLIGERVAVTIAAGEVRIRHGLHQVAVHKQSEGRRLRIVDSAHLDGVAGRNGAVRQAEIAAVLNPSPPPSLLRPLAEYEAVVGGSF
;
A
#
# COMPACT_ATOMS: atom_id res chain seq x y z
N MET A 1 41.42 10.58 26.74
CA MET A 1 42.77 9.90 26.87
C MET A 1 43.88 10.89 27.14
N ASP A 2 43.70 12.15 26.80
CA ASP A 2 44.77 13.16 26.88
C ASP A 2 44.96 13.82 28.28
N GLU A 3 43.97 13.80 29.12
CA GLU A 3 44.06 14.39 30.47
C GLU A 3 45.03 13.65 31.39
N ASP A 4 45.16 12.30 31.25
CA ASP A 4 46.09 11.50 32.07
C ASP A 4 47.54 11.69 31.66
N ALA A 5 47.83 11.93 30.40
CA ALA A 5 49.19 12.19 29.91
C ALA A 5 49.72 13.54 30.37
N GLY A 6 48.85 14.56 30.37
CA GLY A 6 49.19 15.89 30.85
C GLY A 6 49.45 15.94 32.37
N ARG A 7 48.69 15.18 33.14
CA ARG A 7 48.87 15.09 34.60
C ARG A 7 50.16 14.36 35.00
N GLY A 8 50.44 13.27 34.30
CA GLY A 8 51.68 12.50 34.55
C GLY A 8 52.95 13.31 34.24
N GLY A 9 52.91 14.09 33.16
CA GLY A 9 54.02 14.98 32.80
C GLY A 9 54.21 16.14 33.80
N SER A 10 53.16 16.70 34.31
CA SER A 10 53.15 17.74 35.34
C SER A 10 53.73 17.23 36.65
N ASP A 11 53.41 15.99 37.06
CA ASP A 11 53.91 15.37 38.28
C ASP A 11 55.40 15.13 38.24
N ALA A 12 55.90 14.66 37.12
CA ALA A 12 57.31 14.43 36.94
C ALA A 12 58.15 15.74 36.90
N ALA A 13 57.57 16.78 36.29
CA ALA A 13 58.15 18.13 36.26
C ALA A 13 58.18 18.78 37.65
N ALA A 14 57.09 18.62 38.41
CA ALA A 14 56.93 19.15 39.77
C ALA A 14 58.02 18.50 40.73
N ALA A 15 58.29 17.23 40.56
CA ALA A 15 59.30 16.53 41.35
C ALA A 15 60.74 17.00 41.03
N GLY A 16 61.03 17.35 39.77
CA GLY A 16 62.32 17.87 39.33
C GLY A 16 62.58 19.33 39.72
N SER A 17 61.52 20.11 40.00
CA SER A 17 61.65 21.54 40.40
C SER A 17 61.75 21.80 41.90
N GLY A 18 61.80 20.74 42.71
CA GLY A 18 61.90 20.89 44.18
C GLY A 18 60.61 21.32 44.86
N LEU A 19 59.52 21.34 44.17
CA LEU A 19 58.18 21.57 44.73
C LEU A 19 57.77 20.33 45.54
N GLY A 20 57.35 20.54 46.77
CA GLY A 20 56.99 19.44 47.68
C GLY A 20 55.94 18.48 47.14
N HIS A 21 56.02 17.24 47.65
CA HIS A 21 55.19 16.11 47.23
C HIS A 21 53.69 16.33 47.32
N THR A 22 53.16 17.46 47.86
CA THR A 22 51.77 17.67 48.19
C THR A 22 51.07 18.82 47.44
N THR A 23 51.82 19.77 46.86
CA THR A 23 51.21 20.93 46.16
C THR A 23 52.09 21.43 45.02
N ASP A 24 51.51 21.52 43.85
CA ASP A 24 52.00 22.36 42.76
C ASP A 24 51.20 23.65 42.75
N ARG A 25 51.84 24.82 42.90
CA ARG A 25 51.20 26.12 42.88
C ARG A 25 50.84 26.55 41.49
N GLY A 26 49.82 25.97 40.91
CA GLY A 26 49.29 26.26 39.59
C GLY A 26 48.94 25.03 38.79
N GLY A 27 49.17 23.83 39.31
CA GLY A 27 48.79 22.55 38.69
C GLY A 27 47.58 21.90 39.35
N ALA A 28 47.17 20.80 38.79
CA ALA A 28 46.06 19.98 39.31
C ALA A 28 46.45 19.34 40.65
N TRP A 29 45.53 19.37 41.64
CA TRP A 29 45.68 18.66 42.90
C TRP A 29 45.79 17.15 42.68
N LEU A 30 46.96 16.58 42.99
CA LEU A 30 47.23 15.16 42.87
C LEU A 30 47.42 14.56 44.25
N GLN A 31 46.97 13.34 44.43
CA GLN A 31 47.18 12.64 45.70
C GLN A 31 48.67 12.26 45.85
N PRO A 32 49.24 12.42 47.06
CA PRO A 32 50.65 12.11 47.29
C PRO A 32 51.10 10.72 46.83
N GLN A 33 50.21 9.74 46.99
CA GLN A 33 50.44 8.37 46.49
C GLN A 33 50.57 8.28 44.97
N THR A 34 49.89 9.12 44.21
CA THR A 34 50.00 9.19 42.76
C THR A 34 51.32 9.75 42.34
N VAL A 35 51.80 10.82 43.01
CA VAL A 35 53.11 11.42 42.76
C VAL A 35 54.26 10.42 43.09
N GLN A 36 54.18 9.76 44.26
CA GLN A 36 55.16 8.74 44.64
C GLN A 36 55.16 7.57 43.65
N ARG A 37 54.03 7.13 43.15
CA ARG A 37 53.97 6.06 42.16
C ARG A 37 54.72 6.43 40.87
N TYR A 38 54.52 7.64 40.37
CA TYR A 38 55.19 8.10 39.14
C TYR A 38 56.72 8.36 39.37
N LEU A 39 57.13 8.86 40.53
CA LEU A 39 58.54 9.00 40.88
C LEU A 39 59.19 7.66 40.96
N GLY A 40 58.58 6.67 41.61
CA GLY A 40 59.15 5.29 41.73
C GLY A 40 59.17 4.55 40.39
N ALA A 41 58.37 4.94 39.43
CA ALA A 41 58.34 4.36 38.08
C ALA A 41 59.29 5.06 37.08
N GLY A 42 60.03 6.07 37.53
CA GLY A 42 60.94 6.81 36.66
C GLY A 42 60.26 7.82 35.72
N GLY A 43 59.03 8.19 35.99
CA GLY A 43 58.22 9.13 35.24
C GLY A 43 56.81 8.64 35.00
N TRP A 44 56.04 9.37 34.18
CA TRP A 44 54.67 8.98 33.81
C TRP A 44 54.65 7.67 33.01
N ALA A 45 53.79 6.74 33.42
CA ALA A 45 53.52 5.52 32.67
C ALA A 45 51.98 5.42 32.42
N PRO A 46 51.56 5.01 31.22
CA PRO A 46 50.12 4.85 30.93
C PRO A 46 49.48 3.83 31.89
N TYR A 47 48.25 4.09 32.27
CA TYR A 47 47.48 3.19 33.14
C TYR A 47 47.38 1.80 32.51
N ARG A 48 47.87 0.78 33.21
CA ARG A 48 47.70 -0.60 32.77
C ARG A 48 46.30 -1.05 33.04
N THR A 49 45.53 -1.26 31.97
CA THR A 49 44.21 -1.91 32.01
C THR A 49 44.41 -3.34 32.59
N SER A 50 43.57 -3.72 33.53
CA SER A 50 43.58 -5.08 34.08
C SER A 50 43.34 -6.10 32.96
N GLU A 51 44.23 -7.07 32.79
CA GLU A 51 44.16 -8.16 31.82
C GLU A 51 43.13 -9.27 32.22
N ARG A 52 42.34 -9.05 33.29
CA ARG A 52 41.35 -10.03 33.67
C ARG A 52 40.30 -10.14 32.57
N PRO A 53 40.11 -11.35 31.98
CA PRO A 53 39.13 -11.54 30.95
C PRO A 53 37.75 -11.20 31.51
N GLY A 54 37.06 -10.27 30.90
CA GLY A 54 35.69 -9.88 31.30
C GLY A 54 34.71 -11.06 31.19
N ALA A 55 33.62 -11.05 31.97
CA ALA A 55 32.62 -12.10 31.98
C ALA A 55 32.02 -12.46 30.58
N LEU A 56 32.20 -11.57 29.60
CA LEU A 56 31.75 -11.74 28.22
C LEU A 56 32.86 -12.10 27.24
N ALA A 57 34.11 -12.32 27.73
CA ALA A 57 35.25 -12.71 26.87
C ALA A 57 34.91 -14.01 26.11
N GLY A 58 35.29 -14.07 24.83
CA GLY A 58 35.03 -15.22 23.97
C GLY A 58 33.59 -15.40 23.49
N ARG A 59 32.65 -14.55 23.92
CA ARG A 59 31.21 -14.67 23.56
C ARG A 59 30.76 -13.70 22.47
N GLY A 60 31.68 -13.05 21.78
CA GLY A 60 31.35 -12.01 20.78
C GLY A 60 30.44 -12.51 19.65
N ALA A 61 30.74 -13.67 19.08
CA ALA A 61 29.93 -14.26 18.00
C ALA A 61 28.49 -14.59 18.47
N TRP A 62 28.34 -15.16 19.66
CA TRP A 62 27.02 -15.45 20.25
C TRP A 62 26.23 -14.18 20.53
N LEU A 63 26.88 -13.14 21.07
CA LEU A 63 26.22 -11.84 21.32
C LEU A 63 25.76 -11.19 20.02
N ALA A 64 26.56 -11.25 18.96
CA ALA A 64 26.21 -10.71 17.65
C ALA A 64 25.01 -11.42 17.05
N GLU A 65 24.97 -12.75 17.12
CA GLU A 65 23.85 -13.57 16.64
C GLU A 65 22.56 -13.25 17.40
N ARG A 66 22.60 -13.24 18.75
CA ARG A 66 21.43 -12.96 19.58
C ARG A 66 20.92 -11.52 19.39
N LEU A 67 21.80 -10.54 19.27
CA LEU A 67 21.40 -9.18 18.95
C LEU A 67 20.71 -9.08 17.59
N ARG A 68 21.19 -9.80 16.58
CA ARG A 68 20.53 -9.85 15.27
C ARG A 68 19.16 -10.48 15.39
N ARG A 69 19.05 -11.62 16.09
CA ARG A 69 17.79 -12.35 16.35
C ARG A 69 16.76 -11.47 17.08
N HIS A 70 17.18 -10.76 18.11
CA HIS A 70 16.34 -9.88 18.92
C HIS A 70 16.34 -8.42 18.48
N ARG A 71 16.74 -8.13 17.23
CA ARG A 71 16.69 -6.78 16.62
C ARG A 71 17.36 -5.70 17.46
N GLY A 72 18.46 -6.02 18.12
CA GLY A 72 19.24 -5.08 18.93
C GLY A 72 18.72 -4.89 20.37
N ASN A 73 17.73 -5.67 20.82
CA ASN A 73 17.21 -5.63 22.18
C ASN A 73 18.18 -6.33 23.16
N ALA A 74 19.00 -5.52 23.86
CA ALA A 74 20.01 -6.05 24.79
C ALA A 74 19.39 -6.64 26.07
N ASP A 75 18.19 -6.24 26.47
CA ASP A 75 17.57 -6.78 27.70
C ASP A 75 17.14 -8.24 27.48
N VAL A 76 16.61 -8.57 26.29
CA VAL A 76 16.30 -9.95 25.92
C VAL A 76 17.60 -10.77 25.78
N VAL A 77 18.65 -10.22 25.15
CA VAL A 77 19.95 -10.89 25.07
C VAL A 77 20.54 -11.17 26.45
N ARG A 78 20.30 -10.31 27.46
CA ARG A 78 20.72 -10.53 28.85
C ARG A 78 19.98 -11.71 29.49
N GLN A 79 18.67 -11.86 29.19
CA GLN A 79 17.88 -13.00 29.67
C GLN A 79 18.37 -14.30 29.03
N ASP A 80 18.60 -14.33 27.72
CA ASP A 80 19.16 -15.47 27.01
C ASP A 80 20.55 -15.83 27.53
N LEU A 81 21.39 -14.84 27.83
CA LEU A 81 22.72 -15.05 28.35
C LEU A 81 22.71 -15.75 29.73
N LEU A 82 21.77 -15.35 30.58
CA LEU A 82 21.58 -16.02 31.87
C LEU A 82 21.00 -17.43 31.69
N ALA A 83 19.97 -17.59 30.87
CA ALA A 83 19.28 -18.86 30.66
C ALA A 83 20.15 -19.91 29.95
N GLU A 84 20.87 -19.52 28.88
CA GLU A 84 21.60 -20.48 28.03
C GLU A 84 23.07 -20.66 28.44
N LYS A 85 23.69 -19.66 29.07
CA LYS A 85 25.12 -19.66 29.40
C LYS A 85 25.41 -19.54 30.90
N GLY A 86 24.38 -19.37 31.72
CA GLY A 86 24.52 -19.21 33.17
C GLY A 86 25.29 -17.94 33.58
N VAL A 87 25.44 -16.97 32.70
CA VAL A 87 26.26 -15.79 32.93
C VAL A 87 25.39 -14.60 33.31
N ALA A 88 25.47 -14.19 34.57
CA ALA A 88 24.83 -13.00 35.08
C ALA A 88 25.74 -11.78 34.90
N VAL A 89 25.26 -10.77 34.15
CA VAL A 89 25.95 -9.48 33.99
C VAL A 89 25.02 -8.31 34.21
N SER A 90 25.58 -7.18 34.64
CA SER A 90 24.83 -5.96 34.77
C SER A 90 24.34 -5.48 33.39
N ARG A 91 23.19 -4.77 33.37
CA ARG A 91 22.70 -4.13 32.16
C ARG A 91 23.72 -3.24 31.48
N ARG A 92 24.47 -2.47 32.28
CA ARG A 92 25.51 -1.54 31.80
C ARG A 92 26.69 -2.30 31.16
N THR A 93 27.10 -3.40 31.76
CA THR A 93 28.21 -4.24 31.22
C THR A 93 27.81 -4.82 29.87
N LEU A 94 26.59 -5.38 29.75
CA LEU A 94 26.11 -5.92 28.48
C LEU A 94 25.93 -4.83 27.44
N GLN A 95 25.32 -3.69 27.79
CA GLN A 95 25.11 -2.59 26.85
C GLN A 95 26.44 -2.09 26.26
N ARG A 96 27.48 -1.99 27.07
CA ARG A 96 28.83 -1.62 26.62
C ARG A 96 29.42 -2.67 25.68
N ALA A 97 29.31 -3.95 26.03
CA ALA A 97 29.84 -5.05 25.23
C ALA A 97 29.13 -5.19 23.87
N VAL A 98 27.81 -4.91 23.79
CA VAL A 98 27.02 -5.04 22.55
C VAL A 98 27.02 -3.78 21.69
N GLN A 99 27.56 -2.67 22.17
CA GLN A 99 27.60 -1.40 21.43
C GLN A 99 28.24 -1.51 20.03
N PRO A 100 29.38 -2.17 19.85
CA PRO A 100 30.00 -2.34 18.53
C PRO A 100 29.08 -3.11 17.57
N TYR A 101 28.45 -4.16 18.06
CA TYR A 101 27.54 -4.97 17.26
C TYR A 101 26.26 -4.20 16.89
N ARG A 102 25.74 -3.36 17.80
CA ARG A 102 24.64 -2.44 17.50
C ARG A 102 25.02 -1.43 16.44
N GLN A 103 26.22 -0.87 16.51
CA GLN A 103 26.71 0.05 15.50
C GLN A 103 26.86 -0.65 14.14
N ALA A 104 27.40 -1.88 14.11
CA ALA A 104 27.49 -2.69 12.90
C ALA A 104 26.10 -3.01 12.31
N LEU A 105 25.15 -3.44 13.14
CA LEU A 105 23.77 -3.65 12.70
C LEU A 105 23.11 -2.36 12.17
N LYS A 106 23.39 -1.23 12.82
CA LYS A 106 22.89 0.08 12.37
C LYS A 106 23.55 0.49 11.05
N ALA A 107 24.85 0.26 10.91
CA ALA A 107 25.58 0.52 9.66
C ALA A 107 25.14 -0.41 8.54
N GLU A 108 25.00 -1.72 8.80
CA GLU A 108 24.41 -2.70 7.88
C GLU A 108 22.98 -2.29 7.52
N ALA A 109 22.22 -1.85 8.54
CA ALA A 109 20.90 -1.29 8.36
C ALA A 109 20.93 0.03 7.57
N LEU A 110 21.95 0.86 7.59
CA LEU A 110 22.09 2.09 6.79
C LEU A 110 22.80 1.86 5.45
N ALA A 111 23.53 0.77 5.28
CA ALA A 111 24.13 0.40 4.00
C ALA A 111 23.04 0.10 2.97
N THR A 112 22.79 1.03 2.07
CA THR A 112 21.85 0.89 0.95
C THR A 112 22.64 0.54 -0.30
N THR A 113 22.48 -0.69 -0.78
CA THR A 113 22.84 -0.99 -2.17
C THR A 113 21.83 -0.26 -3.05
N ARG A 114 22.28 0.73 -3.81
CA ARG A 114 21.43 1.39 -4.80
C ARG A 114 21.16 0.41 -5.93
N PHE A 115 19.97 -0.16 -5.97
CA PHE A 115 19.53 -0.96 -7.09
C PHE A 115 18.99 -0.01 -8.17
N GLU A 116 19.74 0.15 -9.26
CA GLU A 116 19.19 0.75 -10.45
C GLU A 116 18.27 -0.26 -11.13
N THR A 117 17.08 0.19 -11.44
CA THR A 117 16.07 -0.63 -12.10
C THR A 117 16.19 -0.42 -13.60
N PRO A 118 16.27 -1.46 -14.43
CA PRO A 118 16.23 -1.30 -15.88
C PRO A 118 14.98 -0.56 -16.35
N PRO A 119 15.05 0.16 -17.49
CA PRO A 119 13.89 0.87 -18.04
C PRO A 119 12.70 -0.07 -18.30
N GLY A 120 11.49 0.38 -17.98
CA GLY A 120 10.24 -0.33 -18.19
C GLY A 120 10.00 -1.53 -17.26
N ARG A 121 10.96 -1.86 -16.39
CA ARG A 121 10.86 -3.05 -15.56
C ARG A 121 9.93 -2.90 -14.38
N GLN A 122 10.06 -1.83 -13.60
CA GLN A 122 9.38 -1.74 -12.31
C GLN A 122 8.67 -0.40 -12.10
N LEU A 123 7.42 -0.48 -11.73
CA LEU A 123 6.64 0.59 -11.12
C LEU A 123 6.50 0.33 -9.63
N GLN A 124 6.73 1.33 -8.81
CA GLN A 124 6.46 1.29 -7.38
C GLN A 124 5.23 2.12 -7.07
N ILE A 125 4.30 1.56 -6.27
CA ILE A 125 3.06 2.22 -5.89
C ILE A 125 2.91 2.29 -4.38
N ASP A 126 2.29 3.36 -3.91
CA ASP A 126 1.99 3.58 -2.50
C ASP A 126 0.78 4.51 -2.32
N PHE A 127 0.13 4.40 -1.16
CA PHE A 127 -0.83 5.38 -0.68
C PHE A 127 -0.28 6.16 0.50
N GLY A 128 -0.63 7.43 0.55
CA GLY A 128 -0.39 8.26 1.72
C GLY A 128 -1.64 9.02 2.11
N GLU A 129 -1.98 9.05 3.40
CA GLU A 129 -3.09 9.87 3.87
C GLU A 129 -2.60 11.26 4.31
N ARG A 130 -3.41 12.29 4.06
CA ARG A 130 -3.19 13.65 4.51
C ARG A 130 -4.53 14.36 4.76
N LEU A 131 -4.57 15.18 5.79
CA LEU A 131 -5.65 16.16 5.95
C LEU A 131 -5.36 17.34 5.02
N VAL A 132 -6.31 17.63 4.15
CA VAL A 132 -6.25 18.73 3.16
C VAL A 132 -7.41 19.68 3.47
N GLU A 133 -7.16 20.97 3.40
CA GLU A 133 -8.22 21.96 3.56
C GLU A 133 -8.94 22.17 2.23
N ILE A 134 -10.23 21.81 2.20
CA ILE A 134 -11.07 21.88 1.00
C ILE A 134 -12.39 22.55 1.38
N GLY A 135 -12.73 23.66 0.74
CA GLY A 135 -13.94 24.42 1.04
C GLY A 135 -13.98 24.93 2.49
N GLY A 136 -12.82 25.24 3.08
CA GLY A 136 -12.71 25.68 4.48
C GLY A 136 -12.79 24.56 5.52
N ALA A 137 -12.94 23.29 5.10
CA ALA A 137 -12.98 22.14 6.00
C ALA A 137 -11.75 21.22 5.80
N LYS A 138 -11.27 20.61 6.89
CA LYS A 138 -10.21 19.59 6.80
C LYS A 138 -10.79 18.26 6.39
N VAL A 139 -10.48 17.85 5.16
CA VAL A 139 -10.92 16.59 4.56
C VAL A 139 -9.76 15.62 4.52
N LYS A 140 -9.99 14.38 4.89
CA LYS A 140 -9.01 13.30 4.76
C LYS A 140 -8.92 12.87 3.30
N ALA A 141 -7.76 13.09 2.69
CA ALA A 141 -7.43 12.67 1.34
C ALA A 141 -6.44 11.50 1.38
N PHE A 142 -6.67 10.53 0.53
CA PHE A 142 -5.76 9.41 0.27
C PHE A 142 -5.09 9.65 -1.09
N VAL A 143 -3.78 9.79 -1.06
CA VAL A 143 -2.98 10.14 -2.24
C VAL A 143 -2.27 8.91 -2.74
N PHE A 144 -2.69 8.40 -3.88
CA PHE A 144 -2.00 7.35 -4.62
C PHE A 144 -0.81 7.95 -5.35
N VAL A 145 0.34 7.32 -5.20
CA VAL A 145 1.58 7.73 -5.88
C VAL A 145 2.18 6.53 -6.57
N ALA A 146 2.47 6.67 -7.84
CA ALA A 146 3.18 5.70 -8.67
C ALA A 146 4.48 6.29 -9.18
N THR A 147 5.59 5.56 -9.06
CA THR A 147 6.92 6.04 -9.48
C THR A 147 7.63 4.95 -10.28
N LEU A 148 8.03 5.26 -11.51
CA LEU A 148 8.84 4.37 -12.33
C LEU A 148 10.24 4.19 -11.74
N GLY A 149 10.72 2.95 -11.75
CA GLY A 149 11.97 2.57 -11.11
C GLY A 149 13.21 3.14 -11.76
N HIS A 150 13.20 3.39 -13.06
CA HIS A 150 14.33 3.93 -13.83
C HIS A 150 14.30 5.45 -13.92
N SER A 151 13.30 6.02 -14.60
CA SER A 151 13.22 7.46 -14.85
C SER A 151 12.88 8.28 -13.61
N ARG A 152 12.27 7.69 -12.60
CA ARG A 152 11.68 8.37 -11.44
C ARG A 152 10.45 9.21 -11.83
N ARG A 153 9.90 9.01 -13.03
CA ARG A 153 8.65 9.64 -13.40
C ARG A 153 7.56 9.25 -12.43
N LEU A 154 6.85 10.24 -11.93
CA LEU A 154 5.85 10.11 -10.90
C LEU A 154 4.48 10.40 -11.48
N HIS A 155 3.45 9.66 -11.05
CA HIS A 155 2.04 9.93 -11.24
C HIS A 155 1.33 9.96 -9.90
N VAL A 156 0.40 10.90 -9.74
CA VAL A 156 -0.34 11.12 -8.49
C VAL A 156 -1.83 11.24 -8.74
N ARG A 157 -2.64 10.60 -7.87
CA ARG A 157 -4.10 10.74 -7.85
C ARG A 157 -4.60 10.88 -6.42
N ALA A 158 -5.64 11.67 -6.22
CA ALA A 158 -6.32 11.79 -4.94
C ALA A 158 -7.59 10.94 -4.91
N PHE A 159 -7.88 10.36 -3.74
CA PHE A 159 -9.07 9.56 -3.48
C PHE A 159 -9.65 9.90 -2.11
N ARG A 160 -10.95 9.70 -1.94
CA ARG A 160 -11.64 9.91 -0.65
C ARG A 160 -11.52 8.72 0.29
N ALA A 161 -11.01 7.58 -0.21
CA ALA A 161 -10.78 6.36 0.57
C ALA A 161 -9.65 5.53 -0.04
N GLU A 162 -9.04 4.65 0.76
CA GLU A 162 -8.09 3.64 0.31
C GLU A 162 -8.78 2.28 0.27
N ARG A 163 -9.37 1.94 -0.89
CA ARG A 163 -10.00 0.66 -1.16
C ARG A 163 -9.36 0.00 -2.37
N GLN A 164 -9.62 -1.29 -2.59
CA GLN A 164 -9.10 -2.03 -3.74
C GLN A 164 -9.40 -1.36 -5.08
N GLU A 165 -10.61 -0.86 -5.26
CA GLU A 165 -11.03 -0.12 -6.45
C GLU A 165 -10.18 1.12 -6.74
N HIS A 166 -9.76 1.85 -5.69
CA HIS A 166 -8.91 3.04 -5.81
C HIS A 166 -7.46 2.68 -6.17
N TRP A 167 -6.96 1.52 -5.72
CA TRP A 167 -5.69 0.98 -6.17
C TRP A 167 -5.72 0.67 -7.67
N PHE A 168 -6.79 0.04 -8.15
CA PHE A 168 -6.94 -0.28 -9.58
C PHE A 168 -7.11 0.98 -10.42
N ALA A 169 -7.97 1.93 -9.99
CA ALA A 169 -8.16 3.21 -10.67
C ALA A 169 -6.84 4.02 -10.74
N GLY A 170 -6.07 4.05 -9.65
CA GLY A 170 -4.75 4.69 -9.62
C GLY A 170 -3.75 4.05 -10.58
N LEU A 171 -3.73 2.72 -10.65
CA LEU A 171 -2.88 1.98 -11.60
C LEU A 171 -3.28 2.24 -13.05
N GLU A 172 -4.56 2.17 -13.39
CA GLU A 172 -5.06 2.43 -14.74
C GLU A 172 -4.78 3.87 -15.19
N SER A 173 -4.99 4.83 -14.29
CA SER A 173 -4.61 6.23 -14.54
C SER A 173 -3.10 6.36 -14.80
N THR A 174 -2.27 5.61 -14.05
CA THR A 174 -0.82 5.58 -14.25
C THR A 174 -0.45 5.01 -15.61
N PHE A 175 -1.03 3.86 -15.98
CA PHE A 175 -0.76 3.22 -17.27
C PHE A 175 -1.16 4.13 -18.45
N THR A 176 -2.28 4.81 -18.33
CA THR A 176 -2.73 5.80 -19.32
C THR A 176 -1.75 6.98 -19.41
N THR A 177 -1.36 7.55 -18.26
CA THR A 177 -0.44 8.71 -18.21
C THR A 177 0.95 8.37 -18.73
N PHE A 178 1.42 7.12 -18.49
CA PHE A 178 2.71 6.65 -18.99
C PHE A 178 2.63 6.04 -20.40
N SER A 179 1.43 5.91 -20.95
CA SER A 179 1.15 5.30 -22.26
C SER A 179 1.67 3.87 -22.36
N GLY A 180 1.67 3.14 -21.24
CA GLY A 180 2.11 1.74 -21.22
C GLY A 180 2.19 1.13 -19.82
N VAL A 181 2.40 -0.19 -19.81
CA VAL A 181 2.40 -1.03 -18.62
C VAL A 181 3.81 -1.56 -18.35
N PRO A 182 4.37 -1.41 -17.12
CA PRO A 182 5.67 -1.96 -16.76
C PRO A 182 5.62 -3.48 -16.61
N GLU A 183 6.78 -4.15 -16.58
CA GLU A 183 6.83 -5.60 -16.38
C GLU A 183 6.31 -6.04 -15.00
N GLU A 184 6.62 -5.25 -13.97
CA GLU A 184 6.22 -5.55 -12.59
C GLU A 184 5.77 -4.30 -11.83
N VAL A 185 4.81 -4.50 -10.93
CA VAL A 185 4.32 -3.47 -10.01
C VAL A 185 4.67 -3.90 -8.59
N LEU A 186 5.53 -3.11 -7.94
CA LEU A 186 5.96 -3.31 -6.55
C LEU A 186 5.06 -2.51 -5.60
N MET A 187 4.51 -3.18 -4.60
CA MET A 187 3.64 -2.59 -3.57
C MET A 187 4.09 -2.99 -2.17
N ASP A 188 3.80 -2.14 -1.20
CA ASP A 188 3.92 -2.50 0.21
C ASP A 188 2.65 -3.25 0.63
N ASN A 189 2.77 -4.36 1.22
CA ASN A 189 1.74 -5.32 1.62
C ASN A 189 0.38 -4.69 2.04
N PRO A 190 -0.33 -3.92 1.18
CA PRO A 190 -1.60 -3.34 1.55
C PRO A 190 -2.63 -4.46 1.69
N ARG A 191 -3.40 -4.45 2.78
CA ARG A 191 -4.43 -5.47 3.05
C ARG A 191 -5.47 -5.59 1.94
N ALA A 192 -5.67 -4.53 1.17
CA ALA A 192 -6.58 -4.52 0.03
C ALA A 192 -6.09 -5.39 -1.15
N LEU A 193 -4.78 -5.63 -1.26
CA LEU A 193 -4.16 -6.32 -2.39
C LEU A 193 -3.43 -7.60 -2.00
N VAL A 194 -2.94 -7.70 -0.75
CA VAL A 194 -2.17 -8.84 -0.23
C VAL A 194 -2.96 -9.52 0.89
N VAL A 195 -3.31 -10.79 0.68
CA VAL A 195 -4.06 -11.61 1.64
C VAL A 195 -3.14 -12.09 2.75
N ARG A 196 -1.97 -12.63 2.38
CA ARG A 196 -0.99 -13.18 3.31
C ARG A 196 0.42 -13.00 2.77
N HIS A 197 1.34 -12.65 3.66
CA HIS A 197 2.77 -12.65 3.38
C HIS A 197 3.47 -13.48 4.47
N ASP A 198 4.00 -14.63 4.09
CA ASP A 198 4.78 -15.48 4.98
C ASP A 198 6.26 -15.07 4.90
N ALA A 199 6.79 -14.57 6.02
CA ALA A 199 8.16 -14.10 6.10
C ALA A 199 9.18 -15.27 6.09
N VAL A 200 8.77 -16.47 6.50
CA VAL A 200 9.65 -17.66 6.59
C VAL A 200 9.79 -18.31 5.22
N SER A 201 8.68 -18.64 4.57
CA SER A 201 8.65 -19.26 3.23
C SER A 201 8.88 -18.25 2.11
N ARG A 202 8.88 -16.94 2.42
CA ARG A 202 8.91 -15.82 1.45
C ARG A 202 7.78 -15.89 0.40
N SER A 203 6.71 -16.59 0.71
CA SER A 203 5.55 -16.69 -0.17
C SER A 203 4.59 -15.51 0.07
N VAL A 204 4.03 -15.00 -1.01
CA VAL A 204 3.02 -13.93 -0.99
C VAL A 204 1.77 -14.45 -1.66
N GLN A 205 0.66 -14.36 -0.95
CA GLN A 205 -0.65 -14.63 -1.50
C GLN A 205 -1.34 -13.29 -1.80
N PHE A 206 -1.49 -13.01 -3.06
CA PHE A 206 -2.24 -11.84 -3.53
C PHE A 206 -3.74 -12.12 -3.57
N ASN A 207 -4.52 -11.07 -3.52
CA ASN A 207 -5.97 -11.14 -3.72
C ASN A 207 -6.28 -11.56 -5.16
N ASP A 208 -7.29 -12.43 -5.36
CA ASP A 208 -7.66 -12.96 -6.68
C ASP A 208 -8.02 -11.88 -7.69
N LYS A 209 -8.66 -10.79 -7.25
CA LYS A 209 -8.95 -9.64 -8.11
C LYS A 209 -7.68 -8.93 -8.58
N LEU A 210 -6.64 -8.84 -7.73
CA LEU A 210 -5.35 -8.29 -8.16
C LEU A 210 -4.68 -9.20 -9.18
N ILE A 211 -4.75 -10.51 -9.01
CA ILE A 211 -4.22 -11.47 -9.99
C ILE A 211 -4.94 -11.33 -11.33
N ALA A 212 -6.27 -11.23 -11.32
CA ALA A 212 -7.08 -11.00 -12.51
C ALA A 212 -6.74 -9.65 -13.18
N PHE A 213 -6.60 -8.59 -12.40
CA PHE A 213 -6.20 -7.26 -12.85
C PHE A 213 -4.78 -7.27 -13.47
N ALA A 214 -3.85 -7.94 -12.81
CA ALA A 214 -2.47 -8.07 -13.28
C ALA A 214 -2.38 -8.88 -14.59
N LYS A 215 -3.20 -9.94 -14.72
CA LYS A 215 -3.33 -10.70 -15.96
C LYS A 215 -3.95 -9.86 -17.09
N HIS A 216 -4.98 -9.09 -16.78
CA HIS A 216 -5.64 -8.20 -17.74
C HIS A 216 -4.65 -7.18 -18.33
N TRP A 217 -3.88 -6.50 -17.51
CA TRP A 217 -2.90 -5.50 -17.94
C TRP A 217 -1.54 -6.09 -18.31
N GLY A 218 -1.28 -7.35 -17.98
CA GLY A 218 -0.08 -8.08 -18.39
C GLY A 218 1.18 -7.69 -17.58
N PHE A 219 1.06 -7.34 -16.30
CA PHE A 219 2.19 -7.13 -15.41
C PHE A 219 2.29 -8.20 -14.31
N ARG A 220 3.41 -8.25 -13.62
CA ARG A 220 3.61 -9.14 -12.46
C ARG A 220 3.48 -8.33 -11.17
N PRO A 221 2.55 -8.67 -10.24
CA PRO A 221 2.51 -8.05 -8.94
C PRO A 221 3.69 -8.53 -8.08
N ARG A 222 4.29 -7.61 -7.36
CA ARG A 222 5.38 -7.84 -6.41
C ARG A 222 5.06 -7.18 -5.08
N ALA A 223 5.29 -7.89 -3.99
CA ALA A 223 5.19 -7.34 -2.66
C ALA A 223 6.59 -7.12 -2.06
N CYS A 224 6.75 -6.05 -1.29
CA CYS A 224 7.98 -5.81 -0.56
C CYS A 224 8.19 -6.91 0.48
N ALA A 225 9.43 -7.42 0.58
CA ALA A 225 9.77 -8.38 1.62
C ALA A 225 9.55 -7.74 3.00
N PRO A 226 8.90 -8.46 3.96
CA PRO A 226 8.72 -7.96 5.31
C PRO A 226 10.07 -7.53 5.90
N TYR A 227 10.08 -6.40 6.62
CA TYR A 227 11.27 -5.83 7.27
C TYR A 227 12.41 -5.36 6.36
N ARG A 228 12.21 -5.32 5.04
CA ARG A 228 13.12 -4.71 4.07
C ARG A 228 12.51 -3.44 3.47
N ALA A 229 12.17 -2.48 4.31
CA ALA A 229 11.59 -1.17 3.92
C ALA A 229 12.41 -0.44 2.82
N ARG A 230 13.68 -0.80 2.66
CA ARG A 230 14.61 -0.18 1.72
C ARG A 230 14.40 -0.50 0.25
N THR A 231 13.73 -1.62 -0.06
CA THR A 231 13.37 -1.93 -1.45
C THR A 231 12.35 -0.95 -2.01
N LYS A 232 11.63 -0.23 -1.15
CA LYS A 232 10.57 0.73 -1.48
C LYS A 232 11.00 2.22 -1.40
N GLY A 233 12.26 2.51 -1.10
CA GLY A 233 12.73 3.89 -0.86
C GLY A 233 12.43 4.91 -1.97
N LYS A 234 12.04 4.45 -3.17
CA LYS A 234 11.67 5.31 -4.30
C LYS A 234 10.28 5.92 -4.14
N THR A 235 9.29 5.14 -3.65
CA THR A 235 7.90 5.61 -3.47
C THR A 235 7.65 6.26 -2.11
N GLU A 236 8.29 5.82 -1.04
CA GLU A 236 8.22 6.53 0.25
C GLU A 236 8.71 7.97 0.11
N ASN A 237 9.78 8.17 -0.67
CA ASN A 237 10.22 9.51 -1.05
C ASN A 237 9.19 10.22 -1.93
N GLY A 238 8.49 9.51 -2.83
CA GLY A 238 7.44 10.05 -3.69
C GLY A 238 6.23 10.55 -2.88
N VAL A 239 5.66 9.71 -2.00
CA VAL A 239 4.54 10.11 -1.12
C VAL A 239 4.94 11.27 -0.21
N GLY A 240 6.14 11.20 0.40
CA GLY A 240 6.68 12.26 1.24
C GLY A 240 6.85 13.57 0.46
N TYR A 241 7.29 13.48 -0.79
CA TYR A 241 7.47 14.65 -1.66
C TYR A 241 6.13 15.29 -2.03
N VAL A 242 5.14 14.49 -2.44
CA VAL A 242 3.77 14.98 -2.70
C VAL A 242 3.20 15.69 -1.46
N LYS A 243 3.26 15.06 -0.30
CA LYS A 243 2.73 15.63 0.95
C LYS A 243 3.40 16.94 1.35
N LYS A 244 4.70 17.07 1.13
CA LYS A 244 5.48 18.26 1.55
C LYS A 244 5.46 19.37 0.50
N ASN A 245 5.45 19.04 -0.78
CA ASN A 245 5.62 20.00 -1.85
C ASN A 245 4.32 20.35 -2.58
N ALA A 246 3.42 19.38 -2.79
CA ALA A 246 2.16 19.62 -3.48
C ALA A 246 1.01 20.00 -2.53
N ILE A 247 1.03 19.54 -1.28
CA ILE A 247 -0.14 19.65 -0.41
C ILE A 247 0.09 20.58 0.78
N ALA A 248 1.25 20.50 1.42
CA ALA A 248 1.50 21.25 2.66
C ALA A 248 1.38 22.77 2.43
N GLY A 249 0.56 23.43 3.25
CA GLY A 249 0.36 24.89 3.18
C GLY A 249 -0.62 25.36 2.10
N HIS A 250 -1.25 24.42 1.36
CA HIS A 250 -2.27 24.76 0.37
C HIS A 250 -3.68 24.49 0.90
N SER A 251 -4.63 25.35 0.50
CA SER A 251 -6.07 25.15 0.64
C SER A 251 -6.75 25.21 -0.71
N PHE A 252 -7.84 24.48 -0.87
CA PHE A 252 -8.51 24.33 -2.16
C PHE A 252 -10.00 24.65 -2.01
N PRO A 253 -10.63 25.33 -3.00
CA PRO A 253 -12.05 25.64 -2.95
C PRO A 253 -12.95 24.38 -3.08
N SER A 254 -12.49 23.37 -3.83
CA SER A 254 -13.23 22.13 -4.05
C SER A 254 -12.28 20.93 -4.21
N TRP A 255 -12.85 19.73 -4.24
CA TRP A 255 -12.09 18.51 -4.48
C TRP A 255 -11.51 18.49 -5.90
N GLU A 256 -12.25 18.92 -6.88
CA GLU A 256 -11.85 19.02 -8.29
C GLU A 256 -10.69 20.01 -8.45
N ALA A 257 -10.70 21.12 -7.72
CA ALA A 257 -9.59 22.07 -7.70
C ALA A 257 -8.32 21.45 -7.09
N PHE A 258 -8.47 20.60 -6.07
CA PHE A 258 -7.36 19.86 -5.50
C PHE A 258 -6.78 18.84 -6.49
N GLU A 259 -7.62 18.07 -7.19
CA GLU A 259 -7.18 17.13 -8.22
C GLU A 259 -6.49 17.87 -9.38
N ALA A 260 -7.07 18.94 -9.88
CA ALA A 260 -6.48 19.77 -10.93
C ALA A 260 -5.13 20.38 -10.51
N HIS A 261 -4.97 20.73 -9.22
CA HIS A 261 -3.69 21.18 -8.68
C HIS A 261 -2.64 20.07 -8.69
N LEU A 262 -2.99 18.86 -8.28
CA LEU A 262 -2.09 17.70 -8.31
C LEU A 262 -1.64 17.37 -9.75
N ASP A 263 -2.55 17.38 -10.71
CA ASP A 263 -2.25 17.14 -12.13
C ASP A 263 -1.30 18.20 -12.70
N ARG A 264 -1.51 19.48 -12.36
CA ARG A 264 -0.64 20.58 -12.76
C ARG A 264 0.73 20.46 -12.11
N TRP A 265 0.78 20.24 -10.80
CA TRP A 265 2.00 20.05 -10.06
C TRP A 265 2.82 18.86 -10.58
N GLU A 266 2.18 17.77 -10.95
CA GLU A 266 2.83 16.61 -11.55
C GLU A 266 3.56 16.97 -12.85
N ARG A 267 2.88 17.71 -13.73
CA ARG A 267 3.41 18.09 -15.04
C ARG A 267 4.49 19.18 -14.96
N GLU A 268 4.25 20.20 -14.16
CA GLU A 268 5.05 21.43 -14.17
C GLU A 268 6.16 21.44 -13.12
N VAL A 269 6.04 20.61 -12.08
CA VAL A 269 7.01 20.60 -10.98
C VAL A 269 7.64 19.21 -10.82
N ALA A 270 6.84 18.19 -10.56
CA ALA A 270 7.37 16.89 -10.12
C ALA A 270 8.23 16.20 -11.19
N ASN A 271 7.78 16.21 -12.44
CA ASN A 271 8.42 15.47 -13.52
C ASN A 271 9.44 16.29 -14.33
N VAL A 272 9.50 17.60 -14.12
CA VAL A 272 10.45 18.48 -14.84
C VAL A 272 11.64 18.92 -13.99
N ARG A 273 11.56 18.78 -12.65
CA ARG A 273 12.69 19.11 -11.77
C ARG A 273 13.89 18.22 -12.03
N ILE A 274 15.08 18.73 -11.79
CA ILE A 274 16.28 17.86 -11.72
C ILE A 274 16.18 16.96 -10.50
N HIS A 275 16.13 15.66 -10.72
CA HIS A 275 15.99 14.67 -9.66
C HIS A 275 17.36 14.41 -9.00
N GLY A 276 17.46 14.61 -7.69
CA GLY A 276 18.73 14.57 -6.95
C GLY A 276 19.52 13.25 -7.05
N THR A 277 18.86 12.12 -7.37
CA THR A 277 19.54 10.82 -7.53
C THR A 277 20.02 10.59 -8.96
N THR A 278 19.24 11.02 -9.96
CA THR A 278 19.53 10.74 -11.37
C THR A 278 20.28 11.89 -12.05
N GLY A 279 20.26 13.09 -11.46
CA GLY A 279 20.85 14.30 -12.06
C GLY A 279 20.12 14.82 -13.29
N GLU A 280 18.97 14.23 -13.64
CA GLU A 280 18.17 14.56 -14.82
C GLU A 280 16.69 14.75 -14.46
N ALA A 281 15.96 15.45 -15.33
CA ALA A 281 14.51 15.56 -15.19
C ALA A 281 13.84 14.20 -15.50
N PRO A 282 12.91 13.72 -14.63
CA PRO A 282 12.21 12.45 -14.84
C PRO A 282 11.54 12.32 -16.21
N ILE A 283 10.94 13.38 -16.74
CA ILE A 283 10.26 13.36 -18.03
C ILE A 283 11.25 13.15 -19.19
N ILE A 284 12.44 13.76 -19.13
CA ILE A 284 13.48 13.60 -20.16
C ILE A 284 14.01 12.17 -20.18
N ARG A 285 14.36 11.66 -18.99
CA ARG A 285 14.86 10.28 -18.84
C ARG A 285 13.80 9.25 -19.25
N PHE A 286 12.54 9.51 -18.94
CA PHE A 286 11.42 8.67 -19.37
C PHE A 286 11.29 8.63 -20.88
N ALA A 287 11.26 9.78 -21.53
CA ALA A 287 11.09 9.88 -22.98
C ALA A 287 12.25 9.22 -23.76
N ARG A 288 13.49 9.38 -23.24
CA ARG A 288 14.68 8.81 -23.87
C ARG A 288 14.80 7.30 -23.69
N ASP A 289 14.61 6.82 -22.45
CA ASP A 289 15.05 5.47 -22.08
C ASP A 289 13.89 4.49 -21.80
N GLU A 290 12.74 4.97 -21.29
CA GLU A 290 11.77 4.09 -20.63
C GLU A 290 10.45 3.91 -21.37
N ILE A 291 9.95 4.92 -22.08
CA ILE A 291 8.66 4.86 -22.77
C ILE A 291 8.56 3.67 -23.74
N HIS A 292 9.63 3.42 -24.49
CA HIS A 292 9.68 2.33 -25.48
C HIS A 292 9.84 0.93 -24.87
N ARG A 293 10.06 0.85 -23.57
CA ARG A 293 10.21 -0.40 -22.81
C ARG A 293 8.95 -0.80 -22.08
N LEU A 294 7.98 0.08 -22.00
CA LEU A 294 6.66 -0.25 -21.46
C LEU A 294 5.86 -1.04 -22.48
N LYS A 295 5.05 -1.99 -22.01
CA LYS A 295 4.11 -2.70 -22.87
C LYS A 295 3.02 -1.73 -23.33
N PRO A 296 2.66 -1.70 -24.61
CA PRO A 296 1.59 -0.84 -25.10
C PRO A 296 0.24 -1.23 -24.48
N LEU A 297 -0.64 -0.27 -24.30
CA LEU A 297 -1.98 -0.49 -23.74
C LEU A 297 -2.88 -1.34 -24.64
N GLY A 298 -2.60 -1.40 -25.95
CA GLY A 298 -3.31 -2.25 -26.90
C GLY A 298 -4.80 -1.97 -27.07
N GLY A 299 -5.28 -0.78 -26.65
CA GLY A 299 -6.71 -0.45 -26.68
C GLY A 299 -7.56 -1.23 -25.68
N GLN A 300 -6.93 -1.89 -24.70
CA GLN A 300 -7.65 -2.65 -23.68
C GLN A 300 -8.57 -1.74 -22.86
N PRO A 301 -9.83 -2.15 -22.67
CA PRO A 301 -10.77 -1.40 -21.80
C PRO A 301 -10.31 -1.47 -20.35
N SER A 302 -10.74 -0.49 -19.54
CA SER A 302 -10.52 -0.52 -18.10
C SER A 302 -11.03 -1.83 -17.48
N PHE A 303 -10.29 -2.40 -16.55
CA PHE A 303 -10.63 -3.65 -15.85
C PHE A 303 -11.97 -3.56 -15.11
N GLY A 304 -12.30 -2.38 -14.57
CA GLY A 304 -13.57 -2.11 -13.91
C GLY A 304 -14.73 -1.89 -14.87
N SER A 305 -14.47 -1.68 -16.18
CA SER A 305 -15.49 -1.38 -17.17
C SER A 305 -16.32 -2.59 -17.61
N LEU A 306 -15.86 -3.81 -17.28
CA LEU A 306 -16.60 -5.04 -17.57
C LEU A 306 -16.69 -5.89 -16.31
N ARG A 307 -17.77 -5.70 -15.53
CA ARG A 307 -18.10 -6.58 -14.41
C ARG A 307 -19.27 -7.46 -14.83
N GLU A 308 -19.06 -8.75 -14.82
CA GLU A 308 -20.14 -9.73 -15.01
C GLU A 308 -20.54 -10.34 -13.67
N LEU A 309 -21.81 -10.27 -13.35
CA LEU A 309 -22.40 -10.78 -12.13
C LEU A 309 -23.62 -11.62 -12.48
N THR A 310 -23.88 -12.65 -11.70
CA THR A 310 -25.18 -13.35 -11.72
C THR A 310 -25.96 -12.94 -10.49
N ARG A 311 -27.23 -12.56 -10.67
CA ARG A 311 -28.13 -12.15 -9.58
C ARG A 311 -29.46 -12.88 -9.71
N VAL A 312 -30.13 -13.03 -8.58
CA VAL A 312 -31.53 -13.47 -8.55
C VAL A 312 -32.39 -12.21 -8.39
N VAL A 313 -33.45 -12.11 -9.16
CA VAL A 313 -34.39 -10.99 -9.09
C VAL A 313 -35.18 -11.10 -7.79
N GLY A 314 -35.16 -10.06 -6.99
CA GLY A 314 -35.90 -9.98 -5.74
C GLY A 314 -37.40 -9.77 -5.93
N ASN A 315 -38.20 -9.98 -4.87
CA ASN A 315 -39.62 -9.74 -4.84
C ASN A 315 -40.01 -8.27 -5.09
N ASP A 316 -39.05 -7.36 -4.97
CA ASP A 316 -39.17 -5.93 -5.26
C ASP A 316 -38.93 -5.59 -6.74
N CYS A 317 -38.90 -6.60 -7.62
CA CYS A 317 -38.63 -6.49 -9.06
C CYS A 317 -37.27 -5.83 -9.35
N ALA A 318 -36.26 -6.13 -8.56
CA ALA A 318 -34.95 -5.52 -8.71
C ALA A 318 -33.81 -6.52 -8.43
N VAL A 319 -32.63 -6.15 -8.88
CA VAL A 319 -31.36 -6.81 -8.55
C VAL A 319 -30.47 -5.87 -7.76
N GLU A 320 -29.80 -6.37 -6.73
CA GLU A 320 -28.85 -5.60 -5.93
C GLU A 320 -27.47 -5.63 -6.56
N ILE A 321 -26.89 -4.43 -6.75
CA ILE A 321 -25.53 -4.23 -7.27
C ILE A 321 -24.91 -3.09 -6.47
N ASP A 322 -23.77 -3.37 -5.80
CA ASP A 322 -23.02 -2.36 -5.03
C ASP A 322 -23.88 -1.57 -4.04
N THR A 323 -24.80 -2.24 -3.33
CA THR A 323 -25.77 -1.66 -2.40
C THR A 323 -26.92 -0.86 -3.03
N ASN A 324 -26.99 -0.75 -4.34
CA ASN A 324 -28.08 -0.11 -5.08
C ASN A 324 -28.97 -1.17 -5.71
N SER A 325 -30.27 -0.88 -5.82
CA SER A 325 -31.27 -1.75 -6.44
C SER A 325 -31.65 -1.22 -7.83
N TYR A 326 -31.54 -2.09 -8.83
CA TYR A 326 -31.88 -1.78 -10.23
C TYR A 326 -33.06 -2.60 -10.68
N SER A 327 -34.15 -1.93 -11.14
CA SER A 327 -35.37 -2.60 -11.52
C SER A 327 -35.19 -3.47 -12.77
N VAL A 328 -35.93 -4.56 -12.81
CA VAL A 328 -36.07 -5.44 -13.96
C VAL A 328 -37.59 -5.75 -14.15
N PRO A 329 -38.00 -6.22 -15.31
CA PRO A 329 -39.42 -6.61 -15.50
C PRO A 329 -39.87 -7.57 -14.39
N TRP A 330 -40.98 -7.25 -13.74
CA TRP A 330 -41.52 -8.00 -12.60
C TRP A 330 -41.76 -9.49 -12.87
N ARG A 331 -41.93 -9.87 -14.14
CA ARG A 331 -42.12 -11.26 -14.58
C ARG A 331 -40.89 -12.14 -14.34
N LEU A 332 -39.75 -11.51 -14.04
CA LEU A 332 -38.47 -12.20 -13.78
C LEU A 332 -38.22 -12.41 -12.29
N ILE A 333 -39.19 -12.12 -11.40
CA ILE A 333 -39.03 -12.39 -9.95
C ILE A 333 -38.63 -13.86 -9.73
N GLY A 334 -37.56 -14.08 -8.96
CA GLY A 334 -37.01 -15.40 -8.68
C GLY A 334 -36.08 -15.96 -9.75
N GLU A 335 -36.02 -15.35 -10.94
CA GLU A 335 -35.15 -15.79 -12.02
C GLU A 335 -33.72 -15.32 -11.85
N ARG A 336 -32.80 -16.08 -12.43
CA ARG A 336 -31.37 -15.71 -12.48
C ARG A 336 -31.09 -14.88 -13.72
N VAL A 337 -30.51 -13.72 -13.51
CA VAL A 337 -30.13 -12.80 -14.59
C VAL A 337 -28.63 -12.55 -14.59
N ALA A 338 -28.05 -12.42 -15.78
CA ALA A 338 -26.70 -11.99 -15.97
C ALA A 338 -26.67 -10.45 -16.01
N VAL A 339 -25.80 -9.87 -15.18
CA VAL A 339 -25.62 -8.43 -15.10
C VAL A 339 -24.23 -8.08 -15.61
N THR A 340 -24.16 -7.22 -16.59
CA THR A 340 -22.91 -6.66 -17.11
C THR A 340 -22.85 -5.19 -16.77
N ILE A 341 -21.82 -4.77 -16.04
CA ILE A 341 -21.58 -3.35 -15.75
C ILE A 341 -20.41 -2.93 -16.62
N ALA A 342 -20.65 -1.96 -17.50
CA ALA A 342 -19.64 -1.48 -18.45
C ALA A 342 -19.87 0.00 -18.77
N ALA A 343 -18.82 0.79 -18.82
CA ALA A 343 -18.84 2.18 -19.22
C ALA A 343 -19.91 3.06 -18.52
N GLY A 344 -20.15 2.79 -17.23
CA GLY A 344 -21.15 3.52 -16.44
C GLY A 344 -22.59 3.06 -16.68
N GLU A 345 -22.80 1.95 -17.37
CA GLU A 345 -24.12 1.32 -17.58
C GLU A 345 -24.20 -0.04 -16.88
N VAL A 346 -25.37 -0.34 -16.38
CA VAL A 346 -25.78 -1.65 -15.84
C VAL A 346 -26.70 -2.30 -16.84
N ARG A 347 -26.24 -3.31 -17.55
CA ARG A 347 -27.01 -4.08 -18.52
C ARG A 347 -27.40 -5.42 -17.91
N ILE A 348 -28.69 -5.73 -17.92
CA ILE A 348 -29.21 -6.95 -17.33
C ILE A 348 -29.81 -7.81 -18.43
N ARG A 349 -29.44 -9.09 -18.45
CA ARG A 349 -29.91 -10.07 -19.44
C ARG A 349 -30.49 -11.29 -18.74
N HIS A 350 -31.57 -11.80 -19.31
CA HIS A 350 -32.14 -13.09 -18.97
C HIS A 350 -31.96 -14.03 -20.16
N GLY A 351 -31.14 -15.06 -20.00
CA GLY A 351 -30.68 -15.85 -21.13
C GLY A 351 -29.93 -14.98 -22.14
N LEU A 352 -30.37 -15.00 -23.40
CA LEU A 352 -29.79 -14.20 -24.49
C LEU A 352 -30.41 -12.82 -24.64
N HIS A 353 -31.51 -12.53 -23.93
CA HIS A 353 -32.28 -11.29 -24.09
C HIS A 353 -31.83 -10.23 -23.09
N GLN A 354 -31.59 -9.01 -23.57
CA GLN A 354 -31.38 -7.85 -22.73
C GLN A 354 -32.75 -7.37 -22.20
N VAL A 355 -32.92 -7.39 -20.88
CA VAL A 355 -34.21 -7.10 -20.21
C VAL A 355 -34.24 -5.75 -19.52
N ALA A 356 -33.07 -5.18 -19.20
CA ALA A 356 -32.93 -3.84 -18.62
C ALA A 356 -31.61 -3.21 -18.94
N VAL A 357 -31.57 -1.88 -19.02
CA VAL A 357 -30.37 -1.03 -19.06
C VAL A 357 -30.58 0.14 -18.14
N HIS A 358 -29.65 0.35 -17.23
CA HIS A 358 -29.66 1.48 -16.30
C HIS A 358 -28.33 2.21 -16.33
N LYS A 359 -28.34 3.49 -16.03
CA LYS A 359 -27.12 4.23 -15.72
C LYS A 359 -26.60 3.78 -14.36
N GLN A 360 -25.32 3.42 -14.29
CA GLN A 360 -24.69 3.09 -13.02
C GLN A 360 -24.70 4.29 -12.08
N SER A 361 -25.17 4.09 -10.84
CA SER A 361 -25.17 5.13 -9.81
C SER A 361 -23.96 4.97 -8.88
N GLU A 362 -23.28 6.08 -8.60
CA GLU A 362 -22.19 6.15 -7.61
C GLU A 362 -22.70 6.30 -6.17
N GLY A 363 -23.99 6.53 -5.97
CA GLY A 363 -24.66 6.62 -4.68
C GLY A 363 -24.75 5.27 -3.96
N ARG A 364 -25.26 5.30 -2.73
CA ARG A 364 -25.49 4.08 -1.93
C ARG A 364 -26.94 3.97 -1.53
N ARG A 365 -27.46 2.73 -1.48
CA ARG A 365 -28.83 2.41 -1.09
C ARG A 365 -29.88 3.14 -1.92
N LEU A 366 -29.54 3.44 -3.17
CA LEU A 366 -30.47 4.04 -4.11
C LEU A 366 -31.28 2.96 -4.80
N ARG A 367 -32.53 3.31 -5.12
CA ARG A 367 -33.40 2.50 -5.93
C ARG A 367 -33.60 3.16 -7.29
N ILE A 368 -33.04 2.52 -8.33
CA ILE A 368 -33.08 2.97 -9.72
C ILE A 368 -34.21 2.19 -10.41
N VAL A 369 -35.30 2.87 -10.73
CA VAL A 369 -36.51 2.24 -11.23
C VAL A 369 -36.83 2.76 -12.61
N ASP A 370 -36.99 1.84 -13.56
CA ASP A 370 -37.70 2.09 -14.83
C ASP A 370 -39.17 1.71 -14.61
N SER A 371 -40.10 2.66 -14.86
CA SER A 371 -41.52 2.45 -14.66
C SER A 371 -42.09 1.37 -15.56
N ALA A 372 -41.55 1.18 -16.76
CA ALA A 372 -41.95 0.14 -17.69
C ALA A 372 -41.78 -1.29 -17.14
N HIS A 373 -40.82 -1.47 -16.22
CA HIS A 373 -40.60 -2.77 -15.58
C HIS A 373 -41.68 -3.21 -14.61
N LEU A 374 -42.54 -2.28 -14.21
CA LEU A 374 -43.63 -2.49 -13.27
C LEU A 374 -44.99 -2.48 -13.96
N ASP A 375 -45.05 -2.38 -15.29
CA ASP A 375 -46.30 -2.37 -16.03
C ASP A 375 -47.05 -3.70 -15.85
N GLY A 376 -48.33 -3.58 -15.46
CA GLY A 376 -49.20 -4.72 -15.19
C GLY A 376 -49.12 -5.31 -13.79
N VAL A 377 -48.33 -4.71 -12.86
CA VAL A 377 -48.37 -5.06 -11.44
C VAL A 377 -49.66 -4.55 -10.82
N ALA A 378 -50.40 -5.42 -10.15
CA ALA A 378 -51.65 -5.07 -9.49
C ALA A 378 -51.45 -3.91 -8.49
N GLY A 379 -52.28 -2.87 -8.60
CA GLY A 379 -52.28 -1.71 -7.73
C GLY A 379 -51.59 -0.46 -8.28
N ARG A 380 -50.88 -0.51 -9.42
CA ARG A 380 -50.22 0.67 -10.00
C ARG A 380 -50.87 1.25 -11.26
N ASN A 381 -51.54 0.44 -12.07
CA ASN A 381 -52.34 0.90 -13.22
C ASN A 381 -53.64 0.13 -13.23
N GLY A 382 -54.70 0.72 -12.69
CA GLY A 382 -56.01 0.12 -12.75
C GLY A 382 -56.40 -0.23 -14.19
N ALA A 383 -56.83 -1.44 -14.39
CA ALA A 383 -57.77 -1.89 -15.41
C ALA A 383 -57.31 -2.07 -16.88
N VAL A 384 -56.08 -1.84 -17.32
CA VAL A 384 -55.87 -1.81 -18.79
C VAL A 384 -55.19 -3.05 -19.40
N ARG A 385 -54.68 -4.04 -18.65
CA ARG A 385 -54.00 -5.19 -19.29
C ARG A 385 -54.29 -6.59 -18.71
N GLN A 386 -55.44 -6.85 -18.15
CA GLN A 386 -55.85 -8.23 -17.82
C GLN A 386 -55.89 -9.15 -19.04
N ALA A 387 -56.24 -8.61 -20.21
CA ALA A 387 -56.33 -9.39 -21.45
C ALA A 387 -54.96 -9.85 -21.98
N GLU A 388 -53.90 -9.02 -21.89
CA GLU A 388 -52.58 -9.41 -22.38
C GLU A 388 -51.87 -10.36 -21.41
N ILE A 389 -52.09 -10.26 -20.11
CA ILE A 389 -51.52 -11.18 -19.11
C ILE A 389 -52.19 -12.55 -19.23
N ALA A 390 -53.50 -12.59 -19.46
CA ALA A 390 -54.20 -13.84 -19.74
C ALA A 390 -53.74 -14.51 -21.04
N ALA A 391 -53.40 -13.74 -22.07
CA ALA A 391 -52.83 -14.24 -23.32
C ALA A 391 -51.41 -14.78 -23.20
N VAL A 392 -50.60 -14.26 -22.26
CA VAL A 392 -49.20 -14.71 -22.03
C VAL A 392 -49.13 -15.91 -21.07
N LEU A 393 -50.00 -15.95 -20.07
CA LEU A 393 -50.09 -17.07 -19.11
C LEU A 393 -50.90 -18.26 -19.67
N ASN A 394 -51.86 -18.00 -20.54
CA ASN A 394 -52.59 -18.99 -21.31
C ASN A 394 -52.51 -18.57 -22.78
N PRO A 395 -51.47 -18.95 -23.53
CA PRO A 395 -51.47 -18.71 -24.96
C PRO A 395 -52.70 -19.41 -25.55
N SER A 396 -53.59 -18.65 -26.18
CA SER A 396 -54.69 -19.23 -26.93
C SER A 396 -54.14 -20.29 -27.86
N PRO A 397 -54.66 -21.51 -27.87
CA PRO A 397 -54.20 -22.52 -28.82
C PRO A 397 -54.39 -21.97 -30.23
N PRO A 398 -53.51 -22.38 -31.17
CA PRO A 398 -53.62 -21.89 -32.53
C PRO A 398 -55.02 -22.12 -33.06
N PRO A 399 -55.54 -21.27 -33.94
CA PRO A 399 -56.93 -21.28 -34.39
C PRO A 399 -57.42 -22.66 -34.91
N SER A 400 -56.49 -23.48 -35.40
CA SER A 400 -56.73 -24.86 -35.85
C SER A 400 -57.09 -25.86 -34.74
N LEU A 401 -56.82 -25.50 -33.46
CA LEU A 401 -57.11 -26.34 -32.30
C LEU A 401 -58.33 -25.84 -31.48
N LEU A 402 -58.88 -24.70 -31.83
CA LEU A 402 -60.07 -24.14 -31.21
C LEU A 402 -61.29 -24.77 -31.90
N ARG A 403 -61.97 -25.71 -31.23
CA ARG A 403 -63.25 -26.23 -31.69
C ARG A 403 -64.38 -25.34 -31.16
N PRO A 404 -65.43 -25.09 -31.95
CA PRO A 404 -66.62 -24.37 -31.49
C PRO A 404 -67.24 -25.04 -30.27
N LEU A 405 -67.73 -24.27 -29.32
CA LEU A 405 -68.34 -24.76 -28.06
C LEU A 405 -69.46 -25.77 -28.32
N ALA A 406 -70.17 -25.59 -29.40
CA ALA A 406 -71.22 -26.50 -29.86
C ALA A 406 -70.73 -27.93 -30.14
N GLU A 407 -69.46 -28.13 -30.51
CA GLU A 407 -68.93 -29.49 -30.70
C GLU A 407 -68.68 -30.18 -29.36
N TYR A 408 -68.33 -29.43 -28.30
CA TYR A 408 -68.14 -29.97 -26.94
C TYR A 408 -69.53 -30.29 -26.31
N GLU A 409 -70.51 -29.48 -26.55
CA GLU A 409 -71.90 -29.71 -26.10
C GLU A 409 -72.48 -30.98 -26.74
N ALA A 410 -72.24 -31.24 -28.02
CA ALA A 410 -72.65 -32.43 -28.72
C ALA A 410 -72.02 -33.73 -28.18
N VAL A 411 -70.79 -33.67 -27.64
CA VAL A 411 -70.08 -34.84 -27.09
C VAL A 411 -70.47 -35.13 -25.64
N VAL A 412 -70.89 -34.15 -24.88
CA VAL A 412 -71.26 -34.30 -23.46
C VAL A 412 -72.72 -34.61 -23.23
N GLY A 413 -73.52 -34.50 -24.27
CA GLY A 413 -74.93 -34.99 -24.28
C GLY A 413 -75.85 -34.37 -23.22
N GLY A 414 -75.60 -33.14 -22.86
CA GLY A 414 -76.38 -32.49 -21.82
C GLY A 414 -76.74 -31.05 -22.17
N SER A 415 -77.97 -30.77 -22.39
CA SER A 415 -78.54 -29.42 -22.26
C SER A 415 -78.41 -28.94 -20.81
N PHE A 416 -77.66 -27.86 -20.60
CA PHE A 416 -77.76 -27.05 -19.40
C PHE A 416 -78.69 -25.88 -19.68
#